data_545fd7037abafe47e528cb3e6cf75110
#
_entry.id   545fd7037abafe47e528cb3e6cf75110
#
_cell.length_a   1.000
_cell.length_b   1.000
_cell.length_c   1.000
_cell.angle_alpha   90.00
_cell.angle_beta   90.00
_cell.angle_gamma   90.00
#
_symmetry.space_group_name_H-M   'P 1'
#
loop_
_entity.id
_entity.type
_entity.pdbx_description
1 polymer ?
#
loop_
_entity_poly.entity_id
_entity_poly.type
_entity_poly.pdbx_seq_one_letter_code
_entity_poly.pdbx_strand_id
1 'polypeptide(L)'
;MWVSSPDPSDIQARVKALTEARGVPMLGENDVPPLLADAVVATEDERFYSHHGIDSIGLSRALLYDVTNLCLCQGGSTITAQLAKDVYLGGSDRGYNKVKDMALALKIERVLTKRQILADYLSEITTGYGHYGVTEAACVYFHAPLGSLTLGQYALLAGVTQAPSIYDPTVNPDAARQRRSQVLAQMVAEHYITAAQRDKANAEPVVAAGPGC
;
A
#
# COMPACT_ATOMS: atom_id res chain seq x y z
N MET A 1 26.64 2.72 8.48
CA MET A 1 25.22 2.81 8.05
C MET A 1 24.30 1.86 8.79
N TRP A 2 24.61 0.57 8.87
CA TRP A 2 23.78 -0.40 9.63
C TRP A 2 23.58 -0.02 11.10
N VAL A 3 24.63 0.47 11.75
CA VAL A 3 24.64 0.84 13.18
C VAL A 3 23.92 2.18 13.45
N SER A 4 23.79 3.04 12.46
CA SER A 4 23.19 4.39 12.61
C SER A 4 21.70 4.46 12.31
N SER A 5 21.07 3.36 11.84
CA SER A 5 19.61 3.31 11.66
C SER A 5 18.92 2.93 12.96
N PRO A 6 17.70 3.44 13.26
CA PRO A 6 16.94 3.12 14.46
C PRO A 6 16.80 1.61 14.70
N ASP A 7 16.62 1.21 15.95
CA ASP A 7 16.19 -0.13 16.31
C ASP A 7 14.69 -0.26 16.04
N PRO A 8 14.21 -1.22 15.25
CA PRO A 8 12.81 -1.37 14.94
C PRO A 8 12.00 -2.12 16.01
N SER A 9 12.57 -2.42 17.18
CA SER A 9 11.86 -3.13 18.26
C SER A 9 10.62 -2.36 18.77
N ASP A 10 10.57 -1.04 18.56
CA ASP A 10 9.47 -0.16 18.95
C ASP A 10 8.45 0.11 17.82
N ILE A 11 8.57 -0.53 16.65
CA ILE A 11 7.75 -0.22 15.47
C ILE A 11 6.25 -0.34 15.73
N GLN A 12 5.81 -1.40 16.41
CA GLN A 12 4.40 -1.59 16.77
C GLN A 12 3.86 -0.47 17.67
N ALA A 13 4.66 -0.02 18.63
CA ALA A 13 4.30 1.10 19.48
C ALA A 13 4.22 2.42 18.70
N ARG A 14 5.10 2.61 17.72
CA ARG A 14 5.08 3.80 16.85
C ARG A 14 3.88 3.81 15.91
N VAL A 15 3.59 2.70 15.24
CA VAL A 15 2.40 2.59 14.38
C VAL A 15 1.14 2.87 15.20
N LYS A 16 1.02 2.26 16.39
CA LYS A 16 -0.08 2.51 17.31
C LYS A 16 -0.19 4.00 17.68
N ALA A 17 0.90 4.63 18.06
CA ALA A 17 0.90 6.06 18.40
C ALA A 17 0.50 6.95 17.20
N LEU A 18 0.93 6.61 15.98
CA LEU A 18 0.55 7.33 14.76
C LEU A 18 -0.94 7.18 14.44
N THR A 19 -1.47 5.96 14.52
CA THR A 19 -2.90 5.69 14.26
C THR A 19 -3.78 6.34 15.31
N GLU A 20 -3.41 6.28 16.60
CA GLU A 20 -4.11 6.97 17.68
C GLU A 20 -4.11 8.50 17.50
N ALA A 21 -2.97 9.08 17.14
CA ALA A 21 -2.85 10.53 16.88
C ALA A 21 -3.71 11.00 15.70
N ARG A 22 -3.98 10.11 14.75
CA ARG A 22 -4.83 10.35 13.56
C ARG A 22 -6.30 9.96 13.79
N GLY A 23 -6.61 9.32 14.91
CA GLY A 23 -7.98 8.85 15.22
C GLY A 23 -8.43 7.66 14.38
N VAL A 24 -7.51 6.89 13.79
CA VAL A 24 -7.80 5.72 12.94
C VAL A 24 -7.50 4.41 13.68
N PRO A 25 -8.26 3.34 13.42
CA PRO A 25 -7.99 2.05 14.06
C PRO A 25 -6.75 1.38 13.46
N MET A 26 -5.91 0.81 14.33
CA MET A 26 -4.80 -0.05 13.92
C MET A 26 -5.36 -1.45 13.60
N LEU A 27 -5.00 -1.98 12.42
CA LEU A 27 -5.37 -3.34 12.00
C LEU A 27 -4.47 -4.37 12.69
N GLY A 28 -5.05 -5.46 13.15
CA GLY A 28 -4.33 -6.67 13.50
C GLY A 28 -3.92 -7.46 12.24
N GLU A 29 -2.97 -8.37 12.39
CA GLU A 29 -2.47 -9.19 11.27
C GLU A 29 -3.54 -10.08 10.62
N ASN A 30 -4.66 -10.35 11.33
CA ASN A 30 -5.78 -11.16 10.85
C ASN A 30 -6.96 -10.30 10.35
N ASP A 31 -6.88 -8.98 10.48
CA ASP A 31 -7.98 -8.07 10.10
C ASP A 31 -7.88 -7.60 8.66
N VAL A 32 -6.75 -7.86 7.98
CA VAL A 32 -6.55 -7.50 6.57
C VAL A 32 -7.30 -8.49 5.67
N PRO A 33 -8.31 -8.02 4.90
CA PRO A 33 -9.02 -8.90 3.97
C PRO A 33 -8.07 -9.49 2.91
N PRO A 34 -8.17 -10.79 2.59
CA PRO A 34 -7.25 -11.44 1.64
C PRO A 34 -7.21 -10.75 0.27
N LEU A 35 -8.34 -10.37 -0.30
CA LEU A 35 -8.40 -9.68 -1.59
C LEU A 35 -7.74 -8.28 -1.56
N LEU A 36 -7.77 -7.59 -0.42
CA LEU A 36 -7.03 -6.32 -0.26
C LEU A 36 -5.53 -6.59 -0.19
N ALA A 37 -5.12 -7.60 0.58
CA ALA A 37 -3.72 -8.01 0.65
C ALA A 37 -3.16 -8.33 -0.74
N ASP A 38 -3.89 -9.15 -1.51
CA ASP A 38 -3.53 -9.54 -2.88
C ASP A 38 -3.43 -8.31 -3.80
N ALA A 39 -4.38 -7.37 -3.72
CA ALA A 39 -4.39 -6.15 -4.54
C ALA A 39 -3.20 -5.24 -4.23
N VAL A 40 -2.87 -5.06 -2.95
CA VAL A 40 -1.73 -4.25 -2.51
C VAL A 40 -0.41 -4.91 -2.91
N VAL A 41 -0.26 -6.20 -2.68
CA VAL A 41 0.95 -6.96 -3.05
C VAL A 41 1.15 -6.96 -4.57
N ALA A 42 0.11 -7.23 -5.35
CA ALA A 42 0.21 -7.20 -6.81
C ALA A 42 0.64 -5.83 -7.36
N THR A 43 0.32 -4.75 -6.65
CA THR A 43 0.51 -3.37 -7.12
C THR A 43 1.79 -2.73 -6.62
N GLU A 44 2.09 -2.90 -5.34
CA GLU A 44 3.19 -2.20 -4.67
C GLU A 44 4.45 -3.05 -4.58
N ASP A 45 4.30 -4.39 -4.44
CA ASP A 45 5.42 -5.27 -4.14
C ASP A 45 5.09 -6.73 -4.51
N GLU A 46 5.06 -7.05 -5.81
CA GLU A 46 4.60 -8.36 -6.33
C GLU A 46 5.30 -9.57 -5.70
N ARG A 47 6.53 -9.38 -5.17
CA ARG A 47 7.30 -10.42 -4.51
C ARG A 47 7.41 -10.25 -3.00
N PHE A 48 6.50 -9.49 -2.40
CA PHE A 48 6.48 -9.20 -0.96
C PHE A 48 6.74 -10.41 -0.08
N TYR A 49 6.08 -11.52 -0.35
CA TYR A 49 6.22 -12.75 0.45
C TYR A 49 7.50 -13.55 0.19
N SER A 50 8.29 -13.20 -0.84
CA SER A 50 9.48 -13.97 -1.24
C SER A 50 10.82 -13.30 -0.92
N HIS A 51 10.83 -12.00 -0.62
CA HIS A 51 12.03 -11.28 -0.22
C HIS A 51 12.05 -10.96 1.30
N HIS A 52 13.17 -10.42 1.79
CA HIS A 52 13.36 -10.04 3.19
C HIS A 52 13.72 -8.55 3.33
N GLY A 53 12.75 -7.66 3.13
CA GLY A 53 12.86 -6.21 3.27
C GLY A 53 13.29 -5.48 2.00
N ILE A 54 14.11 -6.08 1.17
CA ILE A 54 14.55 -5.54 -0.13
C ILE A 54 14.27 -6.55 -1.22
N ASP A 55 13.62 -6.09 -2.28
CA ASP A 55 13.46 -6.86 -3.50
C ASP A 55 14.58 -6.54 -4.49
N SER A 56 15.69 -7.31 -4.42
CA SER A 56 16.85 -7.09 -5.30
C SER A 56 16.55 -7.36 -6.78
N ILE A 57 15.64 -8.30 -7.08
CA ILE A 57 15.24 -8.62 -8.46
C ILE A 57 14.33 -7.50 -9.01
N GLY A 58 13.32 -7.04 -8.24
CA GLY A 58 12.48 -5.91 -8.62
C GLY A 58 13.26 -4.62 -8.80
N LEU A 59 14.20 -4.34 -7.89
CA LEU A 59 15.07 -3.19 -8.00
C LEU A 59 15.93 -3.24 -9.27
N SER A 60 16.50 -4.41 -9.59
CA SER A 60 17.30 -4.60 -10.81
C SER A 60 16.45 -4.44 -12.08
N ARG A 61 15.22 -4.95 -12.08
CA ARG A 61 14.27 -4.81 -13.19
C ARG A 61 13.84 -3.35 -13.35
N ALA A 62 13.51 -2.66 -12.27
CA ALA A 62 13.14 -1.25 -12.30
C ALA A 62 14.29 -0.39 -12.84
N LEU A 63 15.53 -0.62 -12.38
CA LEU A 63 16.71 0.08 -12.88
C LEU A 63 16.94 -0.17 -14.37
N LEU A 64 16.82 -1.41 -14.83
CA LEU A 64 16.97 -1.74 -16.26
C LEU A 64 15.89 -1.03 -17.11
N TYR A 65 14.64 -1.04 -16.65
CA TYR A 65 13.54 -0.35 -17.30
C TYR A 65 13.80 1.16 -17.40
N ASP A 66 14.20 1.79 -16.29
CA ASP A 66 14.45 3.22 -16.23
C ASP A 66 15.60 3.65 -17.14
N VAL A 67 16.68 2.85 -17.19
CA VAL A 67 17.81 3.09 -18.10
C VAL A 67 17.41 2.93 -19.56
N THR A 68 16.64 1.87 -19.89
CA THR A 68 16.25 1.62 -21.29
C THR A 68 15.22 2.61 -21.81
N ASN A 69 14.39 3.17 -20.93
CA ASN A 69 13.34 4.13 -21.29
C ASN A 69 13.71 5.59 -20.96
N LEU A 70 14.93 5.85 -20.46
CA LEU A 70 15.43 7.17 -20.08
C LEU A 70 14.47 7.91 -19.14
N CYS A 71 13.86 7.20 -18.19
CA CYS A 71 12.93 7.75 -17.22
C CYS A 71 13.30 7.28 -15.79
N LEU A 72 12.69 7.87 -14.79
CA LEU A 72 12.64 7.40 -13.41
C LEU A 72 11.19 7.03 -13.09
N CYS A 73 10.66 6.07 -13.86
CA CYS A 73 9.23 5.77 -13.91
C CYS A 73 8.84 4.60 -13.01
N GLN A 74 9.77 3.70 -12.69
CA GLN A 74 9.48 2.53 -11.86
C GLN A 74 9.95 2.72 -10.42
N GLY A 75 9.02 2.55 -9.48
CA GLY A 75 9.31 2.50 -8.04
C GLY A 75 9.86 1.13 -7.66
N GLY A 76 11.09 1.09 -7.13
CA GLY A 76 11.68 -0.15 -6.57
C GLY A 76 11.59 -0.19 -5.03
N SER A 77 10.58 0.43 -4.43
CA SER A 77 10.39 0.41 -2.97
C SER A 77 9.49 -0.74 -2.57
N THR A 78 9.89 -1.51 -1.58
CA THR A 78 9.06 -2.57 -0.98
C THR A 78 8.03 -1.98 -0.01
N ILE A 79 6.95 -2.71 0.29
CA ILE A 79 5.97 -2.34 1.32
C ILE A 79 6.68 -2.10 2.65
N THR A 80 7.64 -2.95 3.02
CA THR A 80 8.42 -2.79 4.26
C THR A 80 9.26 -1.51 4.27
N ALA A 81 9.83 -1.12 3.12
CA ALA A 81 10.60 0.12 3.02
C ALA A 81 9.70 1.36 3.06
N GLN A 82 8.48 1.28 2.51
CA GLN A 82 7.48 2.34 2.62
C GLN A 82 7.05 2.52 4.09
N LEU A 83 6.69 1.44 4.79
CA LEU A 83 6.38 1.48 6.22
C LEU A 83 7.54 2.08 7.04
N ALA A 84 8.78 1.66 6.77
CA ALA A 84 9.96 2.20 7.44
C ALA A 84 10.11 3.72 7.26
N LYS A 85 9.90 4.19 6.02
CA LYS A 85 9.95 5.62 5.68
C LYS A 85 8.90 6.42 6.45
N ASP A 86 7.67 5.94 6.47
CA ASP A 86 6.56 6.69 7.04
C ASP A 86 6.63 6.72 8.57
N VAL A 87 6.99 5.61 9.22
CA VAL A 87 7.07 5.50 10.68
C VAL A 87 8.33 6.18 11.27
N TYR A 88 9.48 6.10 10.60
CA TYR A 88 10.75 6.58 11.17
C TYR A 88 11.30 7.84 10.53
N LEU A 89 10.93 8.15 9.28
CA LEU A 89 11.54 9.23 8.52
C LEU A 89 10.53 10.33 8.10
N GLY A 90 9.31 10.26 8.62
CA GLY A 90 8.27 11.27 8.37
C GLY A 90 7.89 11.42 6.89
N GLY A 91 7.94 10.33 6.12
CA GLY A 91 7.55 10.31 4.70
C GLY A 91 8.53 11.01 3.75
N SER A 92 9.73 11.39 4.20
CA SER A 92 10.68 12.18 3.40
C SER A 92 11.40 11.36 2.32
N ASP A 93 11.21 11.71 1.06
CA ASP A 93 11.82 11.06 -0.13
C ASP A 93 13.21 11.59 -0.52
N ARG A 94 13.94 12.26 0.37
CA ARG A 94 15.31 12.71 0.08
C ARG A 94 16.22 11.50 -0.16
N GLY A 95 17.01 11.52 -1.25
CA GLY A 95 17.81 10.38 -1.72
C GLY A 95 18.72 9.70 -0.68
N TYR A 96 19.22 10.44 0.33
CA TYR A 96 19.96 9.86 1.46
C TYR A 96 19.10 8.97 2.36
N ASN A 97 17.81 9.22 2.42
CA ASN A 97 16.87 8.43 3.23
C ASN A 97 16.60 7.06 2.59
N LYS A 98 16.67 6.92 1.25
CA LYS A 98 16.43 5.65 0.55
C LYS A 98 17.30 4.50 1.10
N VAL A 99 18.58 4.76 1.39
CA VAL A 99 19.47 3.74 1.98
C VAL A 99 19.08 3.43 3.42
N LYS A 100 18.58 4.43 4.17
CA LYS A 100 18.07 4.21 5.52
C LYS A 100 16.79 3.40 5.52
N ASP A 101 15.86 3.68 4.59
CA ASP A 101 14.62 2.90 4.41
C ASP A 101 14.94 1.43 4.17
N MET A 102 15.89 1.16 3.25
CA MET A 102 16.32 -0.21 2.95
C MET A 102 16.98 -0.90 4.15
N ALA A 103 17.83 -0.19 4.89
CA ALA A 103 18.46 -0.74 6.10
C ALA A 103 17.42 -1.02 7.21
N LEU A 104 16.43 -0.14 7.37
CA LEU A 104 15.32 -0.32 8.30
C LEU A 104 14.42 -1.46 7.87
N ALA A 105 14.08 -1.56 6.58
CA ALA A 105 13.27 -2.65 6.04
C ALA A 105 13.87 -4.03 6.34
N LEU A 106 15.20 -4.19 6.16
CA LEU A 106 15.91 -5.42 6.53
C LEU A 106 15.86 -5.74 8.03
N LYS A 107 15.83 -4.72 8.88
CA LYS A 107 15.72 -4.89 10.32
C LYS A 107 14.28 -5.22 10.75
N ILE A 108 13.30 -4.52 10.17
CA ILE A 108 11.87 -4.72 10.46
C ILE A 108 11.46 -6.17 10.15
N GLU A 109 11.89 -6.73 9.03
CA GLU A 109 11.55 -8.11 8.67
C GLU A 109 12.25 -9.20 9.53
N ARG A 110 13.10 -8.80 10.46
CA ARG A 110 13.63 -9.71 11.51
C ARG A 110 12.77 -9.75 12.76
N VAL A 111 11.92 -8.74 12.97
CA VAL A 111 11.11 -8.58 14.18
C VAL A 111 9.61 -8.72 13.91
N LEU A 112 9.15 -8.48 12.70
CA LEU A 112 7.76 -8.60 12.29
C LEU A 112 7.57 -9.66 11.21
N THR A 113 6.42 -10.33 11.24
CA THR A 113 5.94 -11.18 10.14
C THR A 113 5.46 -10.32 8.95
N LYS A 114 5.42 -10.89 7.75
CA LYS A 114 4.86 -10.22 6.56
C LYS A 114 3.42 -9.75 6.77
N ARG A 115 2.61 -10.53 7.50
CA ARG A 115 1.22 -10.17 7.81
C ARG A 115 1.13 -8.96 8.74
N GLN A 116 2.00 -8.90 9.76
CA GLN A 116 2.10 -7.73 10.65
C GLN A 116 2.55 -6.49 9.88
N ILE A 117 3.57 -6.60 9.04
CA ILE A 117 4.07 -5.50 8.21
C ILE A 117 2.96 -4.94 7.30
N LEU A 118 2.20 -5.83 6.65
CA LEU A 118 1.11 -5.42 5.77
C LEU A 118 -0.03 -4.75 6.55
N ALA A 119 -0.39 -5.28 7.72
CA ALA A 119 -1.40 -4.68 8.59
C ALA A 119 -0.97 -3.29 9.10
N ASP A 120 0.27 -3.15 9.53
CA ASP A 120 0.85 -1.88 9.98
C ASP A 120 0.86 -0.84 8.86
N TYR A 121 1.32 -1.24 7.66
CA TYR A 121 1.32 -0.39 6.47
C TYR A 121 -0.07 0.11 6.12
N LEU A 122 -1.05 -0.78 6.06
CA LEU A 122 -2.43 -0.46 5.73
C LEU A 122 -3.15 0.36 6.81
N SER A 123 -2.66 0.31 8.04
CA SER A 123 -3.20 1.11 9.15
C SER A 123 -2.81 2.58 9.09
N GLU A 124 -1.59 2.88 8.58
CA GLU A 124 -1.05 4.23 8.72
C GLU A 124 -0.90 4.98 7.39
N ILE A 125 -0.98 4.27 6.24
CA ILE A 125 -0.76 4.88 4.93
C ILE A 125 -1.76 5.98 4.61
N THR A 126 -1.28 7.03 3.93
CA THR A 126 -2.15 8.10 3.43
C THR A 126 -3.05 7.58 2.31
N THR A 127 -4.36 7.81 2.43
CA THR A 127 -5.37 7.33 1.47
C THR A 127 -6.18 8.43 0.80
N GLY A 128 -5.91 9.71 1.12
CA GLY A 128 -6.61 10.86 0.56
C GLY A 128 -6.26 12.17 1.27
N TYR A 129 -7.02 13.21 1.04
CA TYR A 129 -6.83 14.52 1.65
C TYR A 129 -7.08 14.48 3.18
N GLY A 130 -6.01 14.21 3.94
CA GLY A 130 -6.06 14.14 5.40
C GLY A 130 -6.59 12.82 5.95
N HIS A 131 -6.87 11.83 5.09
CA HIS A 131 -7.31 10.49 5.47
C HIS A 131 -6.14 9.51 5.54
N TYR A 132 -6.14 8.69 6.58
CA TYR A 132 -5.10 7.70 6.86
C TYR A 132 -5.71 6.33 7.12
N GLY A 133 -4.98 5.30 6.67
CA GLY A 133 -5.40 3.92 6.83
C GLY A 133 -6.58 3.51 5.93
N VAL A 134 -6.56 2.25 5.54
CA VAL A 134 -7.58 1.71 4.62
C VAL A 134 -8.96 1.56 5.26
N THR A 135 -9.03 1.51 6.59
CA THR A 135 -10.30 1.42 7.33
C THR A 135 -11.09 2.73 7.22
N GLU A 136 -10.41 3.87 7.40
CA GLU A 136 -11.04 5.19 7.21
C GLU A 136 -11.41 5.38 5.74
N ALA A 137 -10.53 5.03 4.80
CA ALA A 137 -10.80 5.13 3.38
C ALA A 137 -12.00 4.28 2.94
N ALA A 138 -12.17 3.08 3.50
CA ALA A 138 -13.34 2.23 3.24
C ALA A 138 -14.65 2.94 3.65
N CYS A 139 -14.64 3.59 4.79
CA CYS A 139 -15.77 4.40 5.27
C CYS A 139 -16.02 5.61 4.37
N VAL A 140 -14.98 6.41 4.10
CA VAL A 140 -15.11 7.67 3.35
C VAL A 140 -15.53 7.44 1.91
N TYR A 141 -14.96 6.44 1.24
CA TYR A 141 -15.20 6.20 -0.19
C TYR A 141 -16.39 5.30 -0.47
N PHE A 142 -16.65 4.33 0.42
CA PHE A 142 -17.64 3.29 0.13
C PHE A 142 -18.76 3.18 1.17
N HIS A 143 -18.73 4.00 2.23
CA HIS A 143 -19.72 3.99 3.30
C HIS A 143 -19.96 2.60 3.90
N ALA A 144 -18.89 1.81 4.00
CA ALA A 144 -18.94 0.41 4.39
C ALA A 144 -17.71 0.00 5.22
N PRO A 145 -17.86 -0.95 6.15
CA PRO A 145 -16.72 -1.47 6.90
C PRO A 145 -15.76 -2.23 5.96
N LEU A 146 -14.46 -2.15 6.26
CA LEU A 146 -13.38 -2.73 5.44
C LEU A 146 -13.64 -4.18 5.02
N GLY A 147 -14.13 -5.02 5.94
CA GLY A 147 -14.36 -6.45 5.70
C GLY A 147 -15.53 -6.79 4.77
N SER A 148 -16.35 -5.79 4.37
CA SER A 148 -17.53 -6.00 3.52
C SER A 148 -17.36 -5.47 2.08
N LEU A 149 -16.19 -4.98 1.72
CA LEU A 149 -15.94 -4.39 0.42
C LEU A 149 -15.90 -5.44 -0.71
N THR A 150 -16.21 -4.99 -1.90
CA THR A 150 -16.11 -5.80 -3.14
C THR A 150 -14.66 -5.84 -3.66
N LEU A 151 -14.40 -6.73 -4.61
CA LEU A 151 -13.11 -6.80 -5.31
C LEU A 151 -12.74 -5.46 -5.97
N GLY A 152 -13.69 -4.79 -6.62
CA GLY A 152 -13.45 -3.49 -7.26
C GLY A 152 -13.09 -2.40 -6.26
N GLN A 153 -13.71 -2.42 -5.08
CA GLN A 153 -13.43 -1.49 -3.99
C GLN A 153 -12.06 -1.77 -3.36
N TYR A 154 -11.68 -3.02 -3.10
CA TYR A 154 -10.33 -3.37 -2.64
C TYR A 154 -9.24 -2.97 -3.63
N ALA A 155 -9.45 -3.23 -4.93
CA ALA A 155 -8.50 -2.82 -5.96
C ALA A 155 -8.35 -1.29 -6.04
N LEU A 156 -9.44 -0.54 -5.82
CA LEU A 156 -9.38 0.91 -5.75
C LEU A 156 -8.62 1.39 -4.51
N LEU A 157 -8.88 0.83 -3.33
CA LEU A 157 -8.13 1.17 -2.11
C LEU A 157 -6.62 0.95 -2.32
N ALA A 158 -6.23 -0.21 -2.86
CA ALA A 158 -4.83 -0.50 -3.19
C ALA A 158 -4.27 0.51 -4.21
N GLY A 159 -5.08 0.93 -5.17
CA GLY A 159 -4.66 1.89 -6.20
C GLY A 159 -4.45 3.31 -5.69
N VAL A 160 -5.27 3.76 -4.76
CA VAL A 160 -5.23 5.11 -4.20
C VAL A 160 -3.93 5.36 -3.43
N THR A 161 -3.36 4.36 -2.78
CA THR A 161 -2.15 4.50 -1.95
C THR A 161 -0.94 5.05 -2.71
N GLN A 162 -0.84 4.82 -4.02
CA GLN A 162 0.27 5.30 -4.83
C GLN A 162 0.33 6.83 -4.97
N ALA A 163 -0.83 7.45 -5.19
CA ALA A 163 -0.94 8.90 -5.34
C ALA A 163 -2.34 9.36 -4.87
N PRO A 164 -2.55 9.45 -3.55
CA PRO A 164 -3.87 9.68 -2.97
C PRO A 164 -4.57 10.94 -3.49
N SER A 165 -3.83 12.03 -3.70
CA SER A 165 -4.40 13.28 -4.23
C SER A 165 -4.81 13.21 -5.71
N ILE A 166 -4.25 12.25 -6.47
CA ILE A 166 -4.59 12.07 -7.89
C ILE A 166 -5.76 11.08 -8.04
N TYR A 167 -5.74 10.01 -7.24
CA TYR A 167 -6.66 8.87 -7.38
C TYR A 167 -7.81 8.87 -6.38
N ASP A 168 -8.00 9.96 -5.63
CA ASP A 168 -9.15 10.13 -4.75
C ASP A 168 -10.46 10.03 -5.57
N PRO A 169 -11.30 9.01 -5.34
CA PRO A 169 -12.49 8.78 -6.15
C PRO A 169 -13.58 9.83 -5.94
N THR A 170 -13.52 10.57 -4.83
CA THR A 170 -14.48 11.65 -4.54
C THR A 170 -14.15 12.94 -5.29
N VAL A 171 -12.88 13.09 -5.70
CA VAL A 171 -12.37 14.27 -6.42
C VAL A 171 -12.16 13.96 -7.90
N ASN A 172 -11.54 12.83 -8.22
CA ASN A 172 -11.15 12.42 -9.57
C ASN A 172 -11.66 11.01 -9.91
N PRO A 173 -12.98 10.80 -10.06
CA PRO A 173 -13.54 9.47 -10.29
C PRO A 173 -13.03 8.76 -11.54
N ASP A 174 -12.66 9.50 -12.58
CA ASP A 174 -12.13 8.93 -13.83
C ASP A 174 -10.70 8.44 -13.66
N ALA A 175 -9.83 9.20 -13.00
CA ALA A 175 -8.47 8.76 -12.65
C ALA A 175 -8.52 7.56 -11.70
N ALA A 176 -9.41 7.58 -10.71
CA ALA A 176 -9.66 6.47 -9.79
C ALA A 176 -10.09 5.20 -10.53
N ARG A 177 -11.00 5.32 -11.52
CA ARG A 177 -11.45 4.19 -12.36
C ARG A 177 -10.30 3.60 -13.19
N GLN A 178 -9.49 4.46 -13.81
CA GLN A 178 -8.31 4.03 -14.57
C GLN A 178 -7.30 3.31 -13.67
N ARG A 179 -7.03 3.86 -12.48
CA ARG A 179 -6.11 3.26 -11.51
C ARG A 179 -6.60 1.91 -11.02
N ARG A 180 -7.88 1.79 -10.66
CA ARG A 180 -8.52 0.51 -10.31
C ARG A 180 -8.34 -0.52 -11.43
N SER A 181 -8.56 -0.12 -12.67
CA SER A 181 -8.40 -1.01 -13.83
C SER A 181 -6.97 -1.53 -13.97
N GLN A 182 -5.95 -0.69 -13.68
CA GLN A 182 -4.54 -1.10 -13.67
C GLN A 182 -4.26 -2.11 -12.57
N VAL A 183 -4.75 -1.85 -11.34
CA VAL A 183 -4.60 -2.79 -10.20
C VAL A 183 -5.23 -4.15 -10.52
N LEU A 184 -6.46 -4.16 -11.02
CA LEU A 184 -7.15 -5.39 -11.41
C LEU A 184 -6.42 -6.14 -12.53
N ALA A 185 -5.80 -5.43 -13.48
CA ALA A 185 -4.99 -6.04 -14.53
C ALA A 185 -3.72 -6.70 -13.95
N GLN A 186 -3.06 -6.05 -12.99
CA GLN A 186 -1.92 -6.63 -12.26
C GLN A 186 -2.33 -7.86 -11.45
N MET A 187 -3.46 -7.81 -10.74
CA MET A 187 -3.99 -8.98 -10.03
C MET A 187 -4.26 -10.18 -10.95
N VAL A 188 -4.67 -9.94 -12.20
CA VAL A 188 -4.81 -11.02 -13.21
C VAL A 188 -3.45 -11.54 -13.64
N ALA A 189 -2.47 -10.65 -13.89
CA ALA A 189 -1.13 -11.03 -14.29
C ALA A 189 -0.41 -11.89 -13.22
N GLU A 190 -0.63 -11.56 -11.95
CA GLU A 190 -0.10 -12.28 -10.80
C GLU A 190 -0.99 -13.47 -10.35
N HIS A 191 -2.01 -13.83 -11.15
CA HIS A 191 -2.90 -14.98 -10.92
C HIS A 191 -3.74 -14.93 -9.62
N TYR A 192 -3.92 -13.76 -8.99
CA TYR A 192 -4.80 -13.60 -7.82
C TYR A 192 -6.27 -13.66 -8.20
N ILE A 193 -6.63 -13.20 -9.40
CA ILE A 193 -8.00 -13.22 -9.92
C ILE A 193 -8.04 -13.64 -11.40
N THR A 194 -9.21 -14.06 -11.85
CA THR A 194 -9.47 -14.34 -13.27
C THR A 194 -9.83 -13.10 -14.06
N ALA A 195 -9.71 -13.15 -15.39
CA ALA A 195 -10.14 -12.06 -16.28
C ALA A 195 -11.65 -11.75 -16.11
N ALA A 196 -12.49 -12.77 -15.89
CA ALA A 196 -13.92 -12.58 -15.67
C ALA A 196 -14.22 -11.82 -14.36
N GLN A 197 -13.45 -12.09 -13.29
CA GLN A 197 -13.56 -11.34 -12.03
C GLN A 197 -13.11 -9.88 -12.21
N ARG A 198 -12.00 -9.64 -12.93
CA ARG A 198 -11.55 -8.28 -13.31
C ARG A 198 -12.65 -7.51 -14.03
N ASP A 199 -13.26 -8.11 -15.06
CA ASP A 199 -14.26 -7.43 -15.90
C ASP A 199 -15.50 -7.08 -15.07
N LYS A 200 -15.96 -7.99 -14.22
CA LYS A 200 -17.05 -7.73 -13.28
C LYS A 200 -16.71 -6.58 -12.31
N ALA A 201 -15.52 -6.60 -11.70
CA ALA A 201 -15.08 -5.58 -10.76
C ALA A 201 -14.89 -4.21 -11.42
N ASN A 202 -14.46 -4.15 -12.68
CA ASN A 202 -14.34 -2.92 -13.44
C ASN A 202 -15.69 -2.24 -13.76
N ALA A 203 -16.78 -3.00 -13.80
CA ALA A 203 -18.12 -2.48 -14.01
C ALA A 203 -18.74 -1.82 -12.76
N GLU A 204 -18.15 -2.01 -11.58
CA GLU A 204 -18.64 -1.43 -10.34
C GLU A 204 -18.46 0.09 -10.29
N PRO A 205 -19.30 0.84 -9.57
CA PRO A 205 -19.07 2.27 -9.31
C PRO A 205 -17.78 2.48 -8.51
N VAL A 206 -17.17 3.66 -8.62
CA VAL A 206 -15.91 3.98 -7.89
C VAL A 206 -16.14 4.62 -6.54
N VAL A 207 -17.35 5.14 -6.28
CA VAL A 207 -17.81 5.63 -4.97
C VAL A 207 -19.18 5.04 -4.67
N ALA A 208 -19.48 4.88 -3.40
CA ALA A 208 -20.84 4.52 -2.98
C ALA A 208 -21.76 5.73 -3.04
N ALA A 209 -23.04 5.47 -3.28
CA ALA A 209 -24.09 6.48 -3.12
C ALA A 209 -24.62 6.41 -1.67
N GLY A 210 -24.84 7.57 -1.04
CA GLY A 210 -25.46 7.64 0.28
C GLY A 210 -24.60 8.35 1.33
N PRO A 211 -25.09 8.44 2.58
CA PRO A 211 -24.33 9.03 3.68
C PRO A 211 -23.14 8.12 4.06
N GLY A 212 -22.04 8.77 4.44
CA GLY A 212 -20.86 8.07 4.95
C GLY A 212 -21.06 7.38 6.29
N CYS A 213 -20.06 6.61 6.75
CA CYS A 213 -20.06 6.11 8.12
C CYS A 213 -20.02 7.31 9.10
#